data_0572fdce0779858880bd7300d9ade7fc
#
_entry.id   0572fdce0779858880bd7300d9ade7fc
#
_cell.length_a   1.000
_cell.length_b   1.000
_cell.length_c   1.000
_cell.angle_alpha   90.00
_cell.angle_beta   90.00
_cell.angle_gamma   90.00
#
_symmetry.space_group_name_H-M   'P 1'
#
loop_
_entity.id
_entity.type
_entity.pdbx_description
1 polymer ?
#
loop_
_entity_poly.entity_id
_entity_poly.type
_entity_poly.pdbx_seq_one_letter_code
_entity_poly.pdbx_strand_id
1 'polypeptide(L)'
;IVFPYMSPNLMDAKRLVDAGASCVMPLASPIGSNRGLEAKGLIEILINSIDVPIIVDAGIGRPSDATIAMEMGASAVLVNTAIATSSDPVGMAEAFYHAVEAGRKAYLAKCAPKKSVGSASSPLTGFLRK
;
A
#
# COMPACT_ATOMS: atom_id res chain seq x y z
N ILE A 1 -16.29 7.52 -16.10
CA ILE A 1 -15.29 6.77 -15.33
C ILE A 1 -15.76 6.77 -13.88
N VAL A 2 -15.88 5.57 -13.29
CA VAL A 2 -16.35 5.39 -11.90
C VAL A 2 -15.27 4.74 -11.08
N PHE A 3 -15.00 5.30 -9.91
CA PHE A 3 -14.05 4.81 -8.91
C PHE A 3 -14.84 4.45 -7.64
N PRO A 4 -15.39 3.23 -7.53
CA PRO A 4 -16.23 2.86 -6.42
C PRO A 4 -15.41 2.63 -5.14
N TYR A 5 -15.82 3.33 -4.08
CA TYR A 5 -15.39 3.06 -2.71
C TYR A 5 -16.09 1.80 -2.19
N MET A 6 -15.37 0.90 -1.54
CA MET A 6 -15.93 -0.39 -1.13
C MET A 6 -15.23 -0.99 0.11
N SER A 7 -15.94 -1.88 0.80
CA SER A 7 -15.28 -2.78 1.76
C SER A 7 -14.31 -3.72 1.03
N PRO A 8 -13.19 -4.15 1.65
CA PRO A 8 -12.19 -4.97 0.99
C PRO A 8 -12.66 -6.42 0.83
N ASN A 9 -13.69 -6.63 0.01
CA ASN A 9 -14.29 -7.92 -0.29
C ASN A 9 -14.09 -8.28 -1.76
N LEU A 10 -13.51 -9.46 -2.03
CA LEU A 10 -13.17 -9.89 -3.39
C LEU A 10 -14.40 -10.06 -4.30
N MET A 11 -15.49 -10.58 -3.76
CA MET A 11 -16.69 -10.83 -4.58
C MET A 11 -17.36 -9.52 -4.99
N ASP A 12 -17.38 -8.54 -4.09
CA ASP A 12 -17.92 -7.22 -4.41
C ASP A 12 -17.02 -6.48 -5.41
N ALA A 13 -15.68 -6.60 -5.26
CA ALA A 13 -14.74 -6.06 -6.22
C ALA A 13 -14.98 -6.62 -7.64
N LYS A 14 -15.14 -7.95 -7.78
CA LYS A 14 -15.43 -8.59 -9.06
C LYS A 14 -16.74 -8.08 -9.66
N ARG A 15 -17.81 -7.99 -8.87
CA ARG A 15 -19.11 -7.45 -9.34
C ARG A 15 -18.99 -6.00 -9.83
N LEU A 16 -18.20 -5.18 -9.15
CA LEU A 16 -17.95 -3.79 -9.57
C LEU A 16 -17.18 -3.72 -10.89
N VAL A 17 -16.16 -4.57 -11.06
CA VAL A 17 -15.41 -4.67 -12.31
C VAL A 17 -16.31 -5.16 -13.45
N ASP A 18 -17.12 -6.20 -13.23
CA ASP A 18 -18.08 -6.71 -14.20
C ASP A 18 -19.12 -5.66 -14.59
N ALA A 19 -19.47 -4.76 -13.67
CA ALA A 19 -20.34 -3.60 -13.92
C ALA A 19 -19.64 -2.44 -14.65
N GLY A 20 -18.35 -2.55 -14.96
CA GLY A 20 -17.58 -1.57 -15.72
C GLY A 20 -16.81 -0.54 -14.88
N ALA A 21 -16.54 -0.80 -13.61
CA ALA A 21 -15.68 0.06 -12.81
C ALA A 21 -14.25 0.09 -13.38
N SER A 22 -13.68 1.29 -13.50
CA SER A 22 -12.33 1.49 -14.04
C SER A 22 -11.21 1.22 -13.03
N CYS A 23 -11.54 1.20 -11.75
CA CYS A 23 -10.70 0.78 -10.64
C CYS A 23 -11.60 0.40 -9.47
N VAL A 24 -11.05 -0.11 -8.37
CA VAL A 24 -11.77 -0.27 -7.10
C VAL A 24 -10.98 0.37 -5.96
N MET A 25 -11.70 0.92 -4.98
CA MET A 25 -11.13 1.66 -3.87
C MET A 25 -11.49 0.99 -2.53
N PRO A 26 -10.77 -0.10 -2.15
CA PRO A 26 -11.01 -0.76 -0.88
C PRO A 26 -10.54 0.10 0.28
N LEU A 27 -11.34 0.16 1.36
CA LEU A 27 -10.95 0.81 2.60
C LEU A 27 -9.89 -0.02 3.35
N ALA A 28 -8.86 0.66 3.87
CA ALA A 28 -7.85 0.06 4.72
C ALA A 28 -8.33 -0.12 6.16
N SER A 29 -9.07 0.87 6.67
CA SER A 29 -9.74 0.90 7.97
C SER A 29 -10.84 1.99 7.94
N PRO A 30 -11.67 2.15 8.97
CA PRO A 30 -12.75 3.12 8.94
C PRO A 30 -12.29 4.54 8.60
N ILE A 31 -13.10 5.26 7.79
CA ILE A 31 -12.82 6.64 7.36
C ILE A 31 -12.53 7.52 8.58
N GLY A 32 -11.46 8.34 8.50
CA GLY A 32 -11.10 9.28 9.53
C GLY A 32 -10.49 8.68 10.79
N SER A 33 -10.23 7.36 10.80
CA SER A 33 -9.74 6.67 12.01
C SER A 33 -8.23 6.75 12.20
N ASN A 34 -7.43 7.00 11.13
CA ASN A 34 -5.96 6.94 11.14
C ASN A 34 -5.40 5.60 11.69
N ARG A 35 -6.18 4.51 11.60
CA ARG A 35 -5.83 3.19 12.16
C ARG A 35 -4.86 2.38 11.28
N GLY A 36 -4.63 2.85 10.07
CA GLY A 36 -3.69 2.23 9.13
C GLY A 36 -4.30 1.05 8.35
N LEU A 37 -3.46 0.12 7.92
CA LEU A 37 -3.81 -1.00 7.05
C LEU A 37 -4.38 -2.20 7.83
N GLU A 38 -5.46 -2.05 8.56
CA GLU A 38 -6.09 -3.16 9.30
C GLU A 38 -6.59 -4.28 8.37
N ALA A 39 -7.08 -3.92 7.19
CA ALA A 39 -7.56 -4.85 6.18
C ALA A 39 -6.44 -5.34 5.23
N LYS A 40 -5.16 -5.24 5.62
CA LYS A 40 -4.00 -5.54 4.75
C LYS A 40 -4.14 -6.87 4.01
N GLY A 41 -4.47 -7.97 4.68
CA GLY A 41 -4.58 -9.28 4.05
C GLY A 41 -5.68 -9.37 3.00
N LEU A 42 -6.81 -8.69 3.22
CA LEU A 42 -7.89 -8.62 2.24
C LEU A 42 -7.51 -7.77 1.02
N ILE A 43 -6.83 -6.66 1.24
CA ILE A 43 -6.31 -5.78 0.17
C ILE A 43 -5.28 -6.53 -0.68
N GLU A 44 -4.40 -7.32 -0.07
CA GLU A 44 -3.43 -8.15 -0.79
C GLU A 44 -4.12 -9.18 -1.70
N ILE A 45 -5.21 -9.79 -1.24
CA ILE A 45 -6.04 -10.68 -2.07
C ILE A 45 -6.62 -9.92 -3.27
N LEU A 46 -7.12 -8.70 -3.07
CA LEU A 46 -7.66 -7.86 -4.16
C LEU A 46 -6.57 -7.53 -5.19
N ILE A 47 -5.40 -7.08 -4.74
CA ILE A 47 -4.27 -6.75 -5.62
C ILE A 47 -3.87 -7.93 -6.49
N ASN A 48 -3.88 -9.14 -5.94
CA ASN A 48 -3.48 -10.35 -6.65
C ASN A 48 -4.59 -10.98 -7.52
N SER A 49 -5.84 -10.53 -7.41
CA SER A 49 -7.00 -11.19 -8.02
C SER A 49 -7.83 -10.31 -8.95
N ILE A 50 -7.58 -9.01 -8.99
CA ILE A 50 -8.35 -8.02 -9.74
C ILE A 50 -7.44 -7.33 -10.76
N ASP A 51 -7.87 -7.30 -12.03
CA ASP A 51 -7.07 -6.78 -13.14
C ASP A 51 -7.15 -5.25 -13.32
N VAL A 52 -8.08 -4.58 -12.63
CA VAL A 52 -8.15 -3.10 -12.64
C VAL A 52 -7.31 -2.51 -11.50
N PRO A 53 -6.91 -1.23 -11.60
CA PRO A 53 -6.16 -0.56 -10.54
C PRO A 53 -6.84 -0.64 -9.17
N ILE A 54 -6.06 -0.97 -8.14
CA ILE A 54 -6.48 -0.94 -6.74
C ILE A 54 -5.95 0.33 -6.09
N ILE A 55 -6.87 1.18 -5.61
CA ILE A 55 -6.54 2.41 -4.88
C ILE A 55 -6.91 2.19 -3.41
N VAL A 56 -5.91 2.10 -2.55
CA VAL A 56 -6.18 1.90 -1.11
C VAL A 56 -6.67 3.22 -0.51
N ASP A 57 -7.89 3.21 0.00
CA ASP A 57 -8.56 4.39 0.55
C ASP A 57 -8.85 4.21 2.04
N ALA A 58 -9.14 5.30 2.71
CA ALA A 58 -9.61 5.40 4.10
C ALA A 58 -8.71 4.76 5.19
N GLY A 59 -8.59 5.47 6.27
CA GLY A 59 -7.91 5.02 7.47
C GLY A 59 -6.38 5.03 7.42
N ILE A 60 -5.78 5.34 6.28
CA ILE A 60 -4.33 5.56 6.17
C ILE A 60 -3.94 6.67 7.16
N GLY A 61 -3.12 6.32 8.16
CA GLY A 61 -2.80 7.22 9.26
C GLY A 61 -1.36 7.72 9.27
N ARG A 62 -0.47 7.00 8.62
CA ARG A 62 0.97 7.28 8.63
C ARG A 62 1.59 7.10 7.26
N PRO A 63 2.68 7.82 6.94
CA PRO A 63 3.45 7.58 5.72
C PRO A 63 3.88 6.12 5.54
N SER A 64 4.22 5.42 6.63
CA SER A 64 4.55 3.99 6.59
C SER A 64 3.41 3.11 6.09
N ASP A 65 2.15 3.45 6.38
CA ASP A 65 1.00 2.70 5.86
C ASP A 65 0.92 2.83 4.32
N ALA A 66 1.13 4.04 3.81
CA ALA A 66 1.18 4.31 2.38
C ALA A 66 2.34 3.54 1.71
N THR A 67 3.53 3.54 2.32
CA THR A 67 4.67 2.75 1.82
C THR A 67 4.30 1.27 1.71
N ILE A 68 3.74 0.69 2.77
CA ILE A 68 3.36 -0.73 2.78
C ILE A 68 2.31 -1.04 1.70
N ALA A 69 1.28 -0.19 1.54
CA ALA A 69 0.27 -0.37 0.50
C ALA A 69 0.90 -0.38 -0.90
N MET A 70 1.82 0.54 -1.17
CA MET A 70 2.51 0.62 -2.45
C MET A 70 3.49 -0.53 -2.68
N GLU A 71 4.19 -1.00 -1.63
CA GLU A 71 5.05 -2.20 -1.67
C GLU A 71 4.28 -3.48 -1.98
N MET A 72 3.02 -3.58 -1.53
CA MET A 72 2.13 -4.70 -1.85
C MET A 72 1.69 -4.71 -3.32
N GLY A 73 1.82 -3.59 -4.02
CA GLY A 73 1.43 -3.45 -5.42
C GLY A 73 0.15 -2.65 -5.64
N ALA A 74 -0.36 -1.93 -4.65
CA ALA A 74 -1.43 -0.97 -4.87
C ALA A 74 -1.04 0.04 -5.97
N SER A 75 -2.01 0.43 -6.78
CA SER A 75 -1.79 1.42 -7.85
C SER A 75 -1.69 2.83 -7.31
N ALA A 76 -2.39 3.12 -6.22
CA ALA A 76 -2.35 4.40 -5.53
C ALA A 76 -2.86 4.25 -4.08
N VAL A 77 -2.68 5.30 -3.30
CA VAL A 77 -3.33 5.49 -2.00
C VAL A 77 -4.06 6.83 -1.99
N LEU A 78 -5.16 6.91 -1.26
CA LEU A 78 -5.89 8.15 -1.00
C LEU A 78 -5.76 8.49 0.47
N VAL A 79 -5.24 9.68 0.76
CA VAL A 79 -4.96 10.16 2.12
C VAL A 79 -5.58 11.54 2.31
N ASN A 80 -6.31 11.72 3.39
CA ASN A 80 -6.90 13.00 3.77
C ASN A 80 -6.68 13.30 5.25
N THR A 81 -7.38 12.61 6.14
CA THR A 81 -7.43 12.91 7.58
C THR A 81 -6.04 13.00 8.21
N ALA A 82 -5.13 12.10 7.87
CA ALA A 82 -3.78 12.08 8.43
C ALA A 82 -2.98 13.36 8.11
N ILE A 83 -3.21 13.95 6.96
CA ILE A 83 -2.60 15.23 6.57
C ILE A 83 -3.34 16.38 7.24
N ALA A 84 -4.67 16.43 7.11
CA ALA A 84 -5.49 17.54 7.58
C ALA A 84 -5.45 17.75 9.10
N THR A 85 -5.28 16.67 9.87
CA THR A 85 -5.23 16.71 11.35
C THR A 85 -3.82 16.75 11.93
N SER A 86 -2.79 16.77 11.06
CA SER A 86 -1.40 16.95 11.49
C SER A 86 -1.17 18.35 12.05
N SER A 87 -0.23 18.48 12.98
CA SER A 87 0.25 19.79 13.45
C SER A 87 1.07 20.53 12.36
N ASP A 88 1.59 19.82 11.38
CA ASP A 88 2.27 20.35 10.19
C ASP A 88 1.72 19.64 8.94
N PRO A 89 0.61 20.10 8.35
CA PRO A 89 0.01 19.47 7.18
C PRO A 89 0.93 19.47 5.95
N VAL A 90 1.76 20.49 5.79
CA VAL A 90 2.68 20.58 4.64
C VAL A 90 3.77 19.53 4.76
N GLY A 91 4.46 19.47 5.88
CA GLY A 91 5.49 18.45 6.12
C GLY A 91 4.91 17.03 6.09
N MET A 92 3.67 16.84 6.58
CA MET A 92 3.00 15.54 6.50
C MET A 92 2.67 15.15 5.05
N ALA A 93 2.23 16.10 4.20
CA ALA A 93 1.98 15.85 2.79
C ALA A 93 3.28 15.46 2.05
N GLU A 94 4.39 16.15 2.32
CA GLU A 94 5.71 15.80 1.79
C GLU A 94 6.15 14.39 2.22
N ALA A 95 5.94 14.05 3.51
CA ALA A 95 6.24 12.73 4.02
C ALA A 95 5.43 11.62 3.31
N PHE A 96 4.14 11.84 3.06
CA PHE A 96 3.31 10.92 2.28
C PHE A 96 3.75 10.82 0.82
N TYR A 97 4.15 11.91 0.18
CA TYR A 97 4.71 11.90 -1.17
C TYR A 97 5.93 10.97 -1.25
N HIS A 98 6.91 11.14 -0.37
CA HIS A 98 8.10 10.30 -0.33
C HIS A 98 7.78 8.83 0.00
N ALA A 99 6.81 8.59 0.87
CA ALA A 99 6.36 7.26 1.24
C ALA A 99 5.79 6.48 0.04
N VAL A 100 4.94 7.13 -0.76
CA VAL A 100 4.36 6.56 -1.99
C VAL A 100 5.45 6.26 -3.01
N GLU A 101 6.37 7.20 -3.25
CA GLU A 101 7.50 6.97 -4.15
C GLU A 101 8.38 5.81 -3.70
N ALA A 102 8.73 5.76 -2.42
CA ALA A 102 9.58 4.69 -1.86
C ALA A 102 8.91 3.33 -2.03
N GLY A 103 7.65 3.19 -1.63
CA GLY A 103 6.90 1.94 -1.76
C GLY A 103 6.76 1.50 -3.22
N ARG A 104 6.47 2.42 -4.13
CA ARG A 104 6.37 2.10 -5.56
C ARG A 104 7.71 1.64 -6.14
N LYS A 105 8.80 2.31 -5.81
CA LYS A 105 10.16 1.92 -6.23
C LYS A 105 10.54 0.53 -5.68
N ALA A 106 10.22 0.26 -4.42
CA ALA A 106 10.46 -1.04 -3.79
C ALA A 106 9.67 -2.17 -4.48
N TYR A 107 8.39 -1.95 -4.78
CA TYR A 107 7.56 -2.90 -5.53
C TYR A 107 8.16 -3.22 -6.91
N LEU A 108 8.55 -2.20 -7.67
CA LEU A 108 9.13 -2.38 -9.00
C LEU A 108 10.50 -3.07 -8.95
N ALA A 109 11.31 -2.78 -7.92
CA ALA A 109 12.60 -3.42 -7.69
C ALA A 109 12.47 -4.86 -7.17
N LYS A 110 11.27 -5.31 -6.81
CA LYS A 110 10.96 -6.63 -6.26
C LYS A 110 11.75 -6.92 -4.97
N CYS A 111 11.19 -6.50 -3.84
CA CYS A 111 11.75 -6.80 -2.53
C CYS A 111 12.08 -8.29 -2.38
N ALA A 112 13.23 -8.59 -1.80
CA ALA A 112 13.62 -9.97 -1.55
C ALA A 112 12.62 -10.65 -0.60
N PRO A 113 12.29 -11.93 -0.81
CA PRO A 113 11.36 -12.65 0.05
C PRO A 113 11.90 -12.80 1.47
N LYS A 114 11.00 -12.78 2.43
CA LYS A 114 11.34 -13.12 3.82
C LYS A 114 11.83 -14.56 3.90
N LYS A 115 12.91 -14.78 4.63
CA LYS A 115 13.47 -16.13 4.86
C LYS A 115 13.29 -16.50 6.33
N SER A 116 13.01 -17.77 6.59
CA SER A 116 12.96 -18.32 7.96
C SER A 116 14.35 -18.43 8.60
N VAL A 117 15.38 -18.62 7.76
CA VAL A 117 16.79 -18.69 8.20
C VAL A 117 17.57 -17.61 7.46
N GLY A 118 18.37 -16.84 8.19
CA GLY A 118 19.24 -15.82 7.61
C GLY A 118 20.34 -16.43 6.76
N SER A 119 20.63 -15.79 5.61
CA SER A 119 21.82 -16.07 4.81
C SER A 119 22.52 -14.76 4.48
N ALA A 120 23.82 -14.68 4.79
CA ALA A 120 24.60 -13.49 4.47
C ALA A 120 24.69 -13.27 2.96
N SER A 121 24.47 -12.03 2.51
CA SER A 121 24.67 -11.62 1.13
C SER A 121 26.12 -11.20 0.86
N SER A 122 26.87 -10.85 1.91
CA SER A 122 28.30 -10.51 1.82
C SER A 122 29.17 -11.78 2.01
N PRO A 123 30.30 -11.89 1.33
CA PRO A 123 31.22 -13.00 1.55
C PRO A 123 31.75 -12.98 2.99
N LEU A 124 31.60 -14.11 3.69
CA LEU A 124 32.07 -14.26 5.07
C LEU A 124 33.59 -14.31 5.20
N THR A 125 34.30 -14.50 4.07
CA THR A 125 35.75 -14.61 4.00
C THR A 125 36.29 -13.80 2.82
N GLY A 126 37.55 -13.32 2.94
CA GLY A 126 38.28 -12.67 1.83
C GLY A 126 38.54 -11.18 2.00
N PHE A 127 37.72 -10.45 2.76
CA PHE A 127 37.97 -9.01 3.01
C PHE A 127 39.00 -8.76 4.14
N LEU A 128 39.37 -9.80 4.91
CA LEU A 128 40.40 -9.74 5.96
C LEU A 128 41.75 -10.31 5.50
N ARG A 129 41.92 -10.62 4.22
CA ARG A 129 43.25 -11.01 3.72
C ARG A 129 44.07 -9.73 3.49
N LYS A 130 45.12 -9.57 4.31
CA LYS A 130 46.21 -8.62 4.08
C LYS A 130 46.99 -9.03 2.83
#